data_08902143b550759d4ae9a9b3228180d0
#
_entry.id   08902143b550759d4ae9a9b3228180d0
#
_cell.length_a   1.000
_cell.length_b   1.000
_cell.length_c   1.000
_cell.angle_alpha   90.00
_cell.angle_beta   90.00
_cell.angle_gamma   90.00
#
_symmetry.space_group_name_H-M   'P 1'
#
loop_
_entity.id
_entity.type
_entity.pdbx_description
1 polymer ?
#
loop_
_entity_poly.entity_id
_entity_poly.type
_entity_poly.pdbx_seq_one_letter_code
_entity_poly.pdbx_strand_id
1 'polypeptide(L)'
;LTERLSQLGAVTREARELCQTSGLTHFQSRITVKLGQKADAASLVPFLHPTPAVGCLPRDESTLDRLRDYRRQLKVPSFFGAPFGFIEPGGETTHLVVAIRGMAFEGNQVRLPSGCGIVGGSAIDHEWRELRLKREAVLRLLGLQS
;
A
#
# COMPACT_ATOMS: atom_id res chain seq x y z
N LEU A 1 7.75 -0.36 -10.82
CA LEU A 1 7.88 0.91 -10.08
C LEU A 1 9.14 1.68 -10.52
N THR A 2 10.30 1.04 -10.52
CA THR A 2 11.59 1.65 -10.93
C THR A 2 11.51 2.32 -12.31
N GLU A 3 10.95 1.62 -13.30
CA GLU A 3 10.76 2.14 -14.67
C GLU A 3 9.90 3.41 -14.71
N ARG A 4 8.84 3.47 -13.90
CA ARG A 4 8.01 4.68 -13.80
C ARG A 4 8.75 5.82 -13.13
N LEU A 5 9.52 5.53 -12.10
CA LEU A 5 10.29 6.51 -11.37
C LEU A 5 11.46 7.08 -12.19
N SER A 6 12.00 6.31 -13.16
CA SER A 6 13.06 6.81 -14.05
C SER A 6 12.61 7.97 -14.96
N GLN A 7 11.30 8.15 -15.14
CA GLN A 7 10.73 9.30 -15.84
C GLN A 7 10.87 10.62 -15.04
N LEU A 8 11.08 10.52 -13.75
CA LEU A 8 11.19 11.67 -12.84
C LEU A 8 12.66 12.10 -12.61
N GLY A 9 13.62 11.23 -12.89
CA GLY A 9 15.03 11.52 -12.67
C GLY A 9 15.91 10.29 -12.49
N ALA A 10 17.09 10.48 -11.97
CA ALA A 10 18.05 9.41 -11.74
C ALA A 10 17.60 8.51 -10.60
N VAL A 11 17.47 7.20 -10.87
CA VAL A 11 16.99 6.19 -9.92
C VAL A 11 18.11 5.31 -9.43
N THR A 12 18.21 5.14 -8.11
CA THR A 12 19.06 4.15 -7.45
C THR A 12 18.18 3.17 -6.67
N ARG A 13 18.46 1.87 -6.81
CA ARG A 13 17.75 0.82 -6.08
C ARG A 13 18.74 -0.01 -5.28
N GLU A 14 18.48 -0.14 -3.99
CA GLU A 14 19.22 -1.03 -3.11
C GLU A 14 18.83 -2.49 -3.31
N ALA A 15 19.70 -3.40 -2.90
CA ALA A 15 19.40 -4.83 -2.90
C ALA A 15 18.14 -5.13 -2.08
N ARG A 16 17.48 -6.22 -2.43
CA ARG A 16 16.33 -6.72 -1.67
C ARG A 16 16.82 -7.37 -0.38
N GLU A 17 16.26 -6.97 0.72
CA GLU A 17 16.51 -7.53 2.04
C GLU A 17 15.25 -8.07 2.70
N LEU A 18 15.41 -8.98 3.65
CA LEU A 18 14.33 -9.48 4.49
C LEU A 18 14.11 -8.51 5.64
N CYS A 19 12.87 -8.05 5.79
CA CYS A 19 12.45 -7.19 6.89
C CYS A 19 11.37 -7.92 7.71
N GLN A 20 11.51 -7.88 9.03
CA GLN A 20 10.54 -8.44 9.96
C GLN A 20 9.83 -7.32 10.71
N THR A 21 8.50 -7.25 10.56
CA THR A 21 7.69 -6.20 11.17
C THR A 21 6.43 -6.81 11.77
N SER A 22 6.21 -6.60 13.07
CA SER A 22 5.00 -7.06 13.78
C SER A 22 4.66 -8.54 13.58
N GLY A 23 5.69 -9.40 13.56
CA GLY A 23 5.52 -10.84 13.38
C GLY A 23 5.29 -11.30 11.93
N LEU A 24 5.42 -10.40 10.98
CA LEU A 24 5.37 -10.71 9.55
C LEU A 24 6.73 -10.48 8.90
N THR A 25 7.15 -11.42 8.07
CA THR A 25 8.38 -11.31 7.28
C THR A 25 8.04 -10.92 5.85
N HIS A 26 8.71 -9.92 5.31
CA HIS A 26 8.53 -9.47 3.93
C HIS A 26 9.84 -8.99 3.33
N PHE A 27 9.88 -8.92 2.02
CA PHE A 27 11.01 -8.33 1.31
C PHE A 27 10.85 -6.82 1.20
N GLN A 28 11.95 -6.11 1.42
CA GLN A 28 12.05 -4.67 1.28
C GLN A 28 13.18 -4.29 0.31
N SER A 29 12.99 -3.24 -0.45
CA SER A 29 14.06 -2.56 -1.22
C SER A 29 13.83 -1.07 -1.14
N ARG A 30 14.89 -0.32 -0.87
CA ARG A 30 14.85 1.14 -0.97
C ARG A 30 15.09 1.57 -2.41
N ILE A 31 14.27 2.51 -2.87
CA ILE A 31 14.43 3.14 -4.18
C ILE A 31 14.55 4.65 -3.94
N THR A 32 15.65 5.22 -4.37
CA THR A 32 15.90 6.65 -4.27
C THR A 32 15.83 7.26 -5.66
N VAL A 33 15.15 8.39 -5.79
CA VAL A 33 15.07 9.15 -7.04
C VAL A 33 15.58 10.55 -6.80
N LYS A 34 16.63 10.92 -7.55
CA LYS A 34 17.06 12.30 -7.61
C LYS A 34 16.27 13.00 -8.72
N LEU A 35 15.31 13.84 -8.33
CA LEU A 35 14.44 14.51 -9.27
C LEU A 35 15.23 15.46 -10.18
N GLY A 36 14.87 15.50 -11.46
CA GLY A 36 15.47 16.42 -12.43
C GLY A 36 14.96 17.87 -12.26
N GLN A 37 13.79 18.01 -11.63
CA GLN A 37 13.18 19.31 -11.34
C GLN A 37 12.39 19.24 -10.02
N LYS A 38 12.12 20.40 -9.43
CA LYS A 38 11.32 20.48 -8.20
C LYS A 38 9.91 19.93 -8.44
N ALA A 39 9.45 19.07 -7.54
CA ALA A 39 8.11 18.48 -7.57
C ALA A 39 7.53 18.50 -6.16
N ASP A 40 6.23 18.69 -6.06
CA ASP A 40 5.49 18.55 -4.80
C ASP A 40 4.90 17.13 -4.64
N ALA A 41 4.41 16.84 -3.45
CA ALA A 41 3.82 15.52 -3.16
C ALA A 41 2.62 15.20 -4.04
N ALA A 42 1.78 16.19 -4.35
CA ALA A 42 0.57 16.01 -5.15
C ALA A 42 0.91 15.56 -6.58
N SER A 43 1.94 16.15 -7.19
CA SER A 43 2.42 15.77 -8.52
C SER A 43 3.10 14.39 -8.56
N LEU A 44 3.69 13.94 -7.44
CA LEU A 44 4.36 12.63 -7.34
C LEU A 44 3.41 11.46 -7.09
N VAL A 45 2.29 11.69 -6.40
CA VAL A 45 1.31 10.64 -6.06
C VAL A 45 0.84 9.85 -7.29
N PRO A 46 0.49 10.43 -8.45
CA PRO A 46 0.06 9.68 -9.64
C PRO A 46 1.13 8.71 -10.18
N PHE A 47 2.41 9.01 -9.97
CA PHE A 47 3.51 8.12 -10.35
C PHE A 47 3.67 6.94 -9.40
N LEU A 48 3.35 7.14 -8.13
CA LEU A 48 3.56 6.17 -7.06
C LEU A 48 2.33 5.31 -6.82
N HIS A 49 1.13 5.86 -6.98
CA HIS A 49 -0.13 5.22 -6.62
C HIS A 49 -0.97 4.79 -7.85
N PRO A 50 -1.73 3.66 -7.78
CA PRO A 50 -1.61 2.62 -6.76
C PRO A 50 -0.25 1.91 -6.83
N THR A 51 0.32 1.58 -5.69
CA THR A 51 1.54 0.78 -5.64
C THR A 51 1.27 -0.66 -6.09
N PRO A 52 2.27 -1.44 -6.50
CA PRO A 52 2.08 -2.86 -6.83
C PRO A 52 1.44 -3.68 -5.69
N ALA A 53 1.57 -3.23 -4.44
CA ALA A 53 1.02 -3.92 -3.27
C ALA A 53 -0.52 -3.84 -3.16
N VAL A 54 -1.15 -2.86 -3.80
CA VAL A 54 -2.61 -2.60 -3.73
C VAL A 54 -3.25 -2.37 -5.09
N GLY A 55 -2.48 -2.55 -6.14
CA GLY A 55 -2.91 -2.41 -7.54
C GLY A 55 -3.21 -3.75 -8.21
N CYS A 56 -3.20 -3.72 -9.53
CA CYS A 56 -3.37 -4.89 -10.40
C CYS A 56 -2.27 -4.93 -11.45
N LEU A 57 -2.10 -6.10 -12.07
CA LEU A 57 -1.22 -6.33 -13.21
C LEU A 57 -1.97 -7.14 -14.27
N PRO A 58 -1.83 -6.80 -15.58
CA PRO A 58 -1.14 -5.61 -16.08
C PRO A 58 -1.79 -4.31 -15.59
N ARG A 59 -1.05 -3.20 -15.60
CA ARG A 59 -1.54 -1.90 -15.18
C ARG A 59 -2.01 -1.08 -16.39
N ASP A 60 -3.11 -1.48 -16.93
CA ASP A 60 -3.84 -0.79 -18.00
C ASP A 60 -5.20 -0.29 -17.50
N GLU A 61 -5.88 0.49 -18.31
CA GLU A 61 -7.17 1.08 -17.94
C GLU A 61 -8.24 0.01 -17.66
N SER A 62 -8.31 -1.03 -18.47
CA SER A 62 -9.27 -2.13 -18.31
C SER A 62 -9.12 -2.85 -16.97
N THR A 63 -7.90 -3.20 -16.58
CA THR A 63 -7.64 -3.86 -15.30
C THR A 63 -7.83 -2.94 -14.11
N LEU A 64 -7.53 -1.65 -14.25
CA LEU A 64 -7.82 -0.65 -13.22
C LEU A 64 -9.32 -0.46 -13.02
N ASP A 65 -10.13 -0.46 -14.08
CA ASP A 65 -11.59 -0.37 -13.99
C ASP A 65 -12.18 -1.61 -13.32
N ARG A 66 -11.73 -2.81 -13.68
CA ARG A 66 -12.12 -4.04 -12.99
C ARG A 66 -11.77 -3.99 -11.50
N LEU A 67 -10.59 -3.50 -11.15
CA LEU A 67 -10.21 -3.34 -9.75
C LEU A 67 -11.14 -2.37 -9.02
N ARG A 68 -11.53 -1.26 -9.64
CA ARG A 68 -12.50 -0.31 -9.08
C ARG A 68 -13.86 -0.95 -8.85
N ASP A 69 -14.32 -1.77 -9.80
CA ASP A 69 -15.60 -2.49 -9.68
C ASP A 69 -15.57 -3.53 -8.57
N TYR A 70 -14.52 -4.35 -8.47
CA TYR A 70 -14.36 -5.28 -7.34
C TYR A 70 -14.32 -4.56 -6.00
N ARG A 71 -13.58 -3.46 -5.89
CA ARG A 71 -13.54 -2.67 -4.65
C ARG A 71 -14.93 -2.15 -4.25
N ARG A 72 -15.75 -1.75 -5.23
CA ARG A 72 -17.11 -1.29 -5.03
C ARG A 72 -18.03 -2.43 -4.58
N GLN A 73 -17.99 -3.59 -5.26
CA GLN A 73 -18.76 -4.79 -4.91
C GLN A 73 -18.42 -5.32 -3.52
N LEU A 74 -17.14 -5.33 -3.16
CA LEU A 74 -16.65 -5.78 -1.86
C LEU A 74 -16.79 -4.71 -0.76
N LYS A 75 -17.35 -3.54 -1.08
CA LYS A 75 -17.50 -2.40 -0.15
C LYS A 75 -16.20 -2.03 0.55
N VAL A 76 -15.07 -2.09 -0.20
CA VAL A 76 -13.76 -1.74 0.33
C VAL A 76 -13.77 -0.26 0.73
N PRO A 77 -13.38 0.10 1.96
CA PRO A 77 -13.31 1.50 2.38
C PRO A 77 -12.41 2.32 1.47
N SER A 78 -12.80 3.56 1.16
CA SER A 78 -12.06 4.44 0.24
C SER A 78 -10.62 4.71 0.68
N PHE A 79 -10.38 4.78 1.99
CA PHE A 79 -9.04 4.99 2.53
C PHE A 79 -8.12 3.78 2.36
N PHE A 80 -8.66 2.54 2.26
CA PHE A 80 -7.82 1.34 2.19
C PHE A 80 -6.97 1.31 0.92
N GLY A 81 -5.67 1.31 1.13
CA GLY A 81 -4.69 1.34 0.05
C GLY A 81 -4.42 2.73 -0.52
N ALA A 82 -5.08 3.79 -0.03
CA ALA A 82 -4.83 5.16 -0.45
C ALA A 82 -3.46 5.68 0.06
N PRO A 83 -2.88 6.70 -0.56
CA PRO A 83 -1.78 7.45 0.03
C PRO A 83 -2.26 8.13 1.32
N PHE A 84 -1.49 8.00 2.38
CA PHE A 84 -1.78 8.60 3.68
C PHE A 84 -0.48 9.11 4.30
N GLY A 85 -0.52 10.30 4.90
CA GLY A 85 0.67 10.85 5.53
C GLY A 85 0.53 12.31 5.89
N PHE A 86 1.66 12.97 6.04
CA PHE A 86 1.72 14.38 6.43
C PHE A 86 2.88 15.10 5.75
N ILE A 87 2.77 16.41 5.71
CA ILE A 87 3.81 17.34 5.26
C ILE A 87 4.37 18.03 6.52
N GLU A 88 5.68 18.03 6.68
CA GLU A 88 6.32 18.73 7.80
C GLU A 88 6.09 20.24 7.74
N PRO A 89 6.10 20.92 8.89
CA PRO A 89 6.09 22.38 8.92
C PRO A 89 7.24 22.94 8.07
N GLY A 90 6.91 23.87 7.16
CA GLY A 90 7.85 24.38 6.17
C GLY A 90 7.70 23.78 4.78
N GLY A 91 7.04 22.61 4.65
CA GLY A 91 6.68 22.02 3.36
C GLY A 91 7.82 21.35 2.61
N GLU A 92 9.00 21.22 3.22
CA GLU A 92 10.19 20.66 2.56
C GLU A 92 10.18 19.11 2.55
N THR A 93 9.60 18.50 3.59
CA THR A 93 9.55 17.05 3.74
C THR A 93 8.11 16.55 3.76
N THR A 94 7.85 15.51 3.01
CA THR A 94 6.54 14.83 2.96
C THR A 94 6.73 13.35 3.24
N HIS A 95 5.95 12.83 4.18
CA HIS A 95 5.92 11.42 4.54
C HIS A 95 4.60 10.80 4.06
N LEU A 96 4.67 9.84 3.15
CA LEU A 96 3.52 9.13 2.63
C LEU A 96 3.70 7.63 2.77
N VAL A 97 2.67 6.96 3.24
CA VAL A 97 2.57 5.51 3.30
C VAL A 97 1.33 5.04 2.53
N VAL A 98 1.27 3.77 2.22
CA VAL A 98 0.05 3.14 1.73
C VAL A 98 -0.82 2.82 2.94
N ALA A 99 -2.06 3.31 2.97
CA ALA A 99 -3.01 3.10 4.07
C ALA A 99 -3.51 1.65 4.13
N ILE A 100 -2.64 0.76 4.60
CA ILE A 100 -2.91 -0.64 4.93
C ILE A 100 -2.57 -0.89 6.40
N ARG A 101 -3.03 -1.99 6.97
CA ARG A 101 -2.75 -2.32 8.38
C ARG A 101 -3.24 -1.23 9.36
N GLY A 102 -4.34 -0.58 8.99
CA GLY A 102 -4.99 0.46 9.78
C GLY A 102 -6.45 0.12 10.03
N MET A 103 -7.10 0.97 10.80
CA MET A 103 -8.52 0.90 11.08
C MET A 103 -9.18 2.26 10.94
N ALA A 104 -10.50 2.27 10.77
CA ALA A 104 -11.32 3.47 10.83
C ALA A 104 -12.42 3.31 11.88
N PHE A 105 -12.74 4.40 12.52
CA PHE A 105 -13.81 4.51 13.50
C PHE A 105 -14.98 5.27 12.87
N GLU A 106 -16.18 4.70 12.95
CA GLU A 106 -17.43 5.31 12.49
C GLU A 106 -18.47 5.17 13.62
N GLY A 107 -18.65 6.21 14.42
CA GLY A 107 -19.47 6.12 15.64
C GLY A 107 -18.98 5.00 16.55
N ASN A 108 -19.83 4.00 16.82
CA ASN A 108 -19.53 2.85 17.67
C ASN A 108 -18.96 1.65 16.87
N GLN A 109 -18.69 1.82 15.58
CA GLN A 109 -18.18 0.76 14.73
C GLN A 109 -16.70 0.97 14.43
N VAL A 110 -15.96 -0.15 14.40
CA VAL A 110 -14.57 -0.17 13.96
C VAL A 110 -14.48 -1.00 12.69
N ARG A 111 -13.90 -0.42 11.65
CA ARG A 111 -13.62 -1.12 10.38
C ARG A 111 -12.14 -1.44 10.29
N LEU A 112 -11.83 -2.72 10.17
CA LEU A 112 -10.48 -3.23 10.04
C LEU A 112 -10.32 -3.94 8.68
N PRO A 113 -10.07 -3.21 7.58
CA PRO A 113 -9.93 -3.81 6.27
C PRO A 113 -8.61 -4.58 6.15
N SER A 114 -8.67 -5.70 5.44
CA SER A 114 -7.50 -6.50 5.09
C SER A 114 -7.57 -6.92 3.63
N GLY A 115 -6.41 -7.09 2.99
CA GLY A 115 -6.30 -7.50 1.60
C GLY A 115 -5.10 -8.41 1.37
N CYS A 116 -5.21 -9.30 0.39
CA CYS A 116 -4.13 -10.13 -0.12
C CYS A 116 -3.97 -9.94 -1.63
N GLY A 117 -2.81 -10.29 -2.16
CA GLY A 117 -2.54 -10.30 -3.59
C GLY A 117 -2.92 -11.66 -4.17
N ILE A 118 -3.83 -11.70 -5.12
CA ILE A 118 -4.25 -12.93 -5.79
C ILE A 118 -3.45 -13.08 -7.09
N VAL A 119 -2.83 -14.23 -7.26
CA VAL A 119 -2.07 -14.64 -8.46
C VAL A 119 -2.51 -16.01 -8.92
N GLY A 120 -2.11 -16.43 -10.12
CA GLY A 120 -2.54 -17.71 -10.70
C GLY A 120 -2.26 -18.97 -9.86
N GLY A 121 -1.28 -18.91 -8.95
CA GLY A 121 -0.95 -19.99 -8.01
C GLY A 121 -1.53 -19.82 -6.60
N SER A 122 -2.37 -18.82 -6.36
CA SER A 122 -2.97 -18.59 -5.04
C SER A 122 -3.94 -19.71 -4.66
N ALA A 123 -3.81 -20.21 -3.43
CA ALA A 123 -4.74 -21.16 -2.82
C ALA A 123 -5.63 -20.42 -1.80
N ILE A 124 -6.94 -20.61 -1.88
CA ILE A 124 -7.92 -19.87 -1.09
C ILE A 124 -7.66 -19.96 0.42
N ASP A 125 -7.30 -21.13 0.93
CA ASP A 125 -7.03 -21.34 2.35
C ASP A 125 -5.79 -20.57 2.83
N HIS A 126 -4.76 -20.47 1.97
CA HIS A 126 -3.55 -19.69 2.26
C HIS A 126 -3.85 -18.20 2.29
N GLU A 127 -4.58 -17.70 1.31
CA GLU A 127 -4.97 -16.28 1.23
C GLU A 127 -5.87 -15.90 2.42
N TRP A 128 -6.81 -16.77 2.78
CA TRP A 128 -7.68 -16.54 3.93
C TRP A 128 -6.90 -16.51 5.26
N ARG A 129 -5.93 -17.40 5.41
CA ARG A 129 -5.03 -17.40 6.57
C ARG A 129 -4.19 -16.11 6.62
N GLU A 130 -3.68 -15.67 5.48
CA GLU A 130 -2.92 -14.42 5.37
C GLU A 130 -3.76 -13.21 5.77
N LEU A 131 -4.99 -13.10 5.29
CA LEU A 131 -5.94 -12.05 5.69
C LEU A 131 -6.16 -12.00 7.21
N ARG A 132 -6.32 -13.17 7.83
CA ARG A 132 -6.50 -13.29 9.28
C ARG A 132 -5.26 -12.82 10.04
N LEU A 133 -4.08 -13.31 9.67
CA LEU A 133 -2.81 -12.90 10.30
C LEU A 133 -2.58 -11.40 10.21
N LYS A 134 -2.92 -10.78 9.07
CA LYS A 134 -2.83 -9.33 8.87
C LYS A 134 -3.73 -8.54 9.82
N ARG A 135 -4.95 -9.01 10.06
CA ARG A 135 -5.88 -8.39 11.03
C ARG A 135 -5.41 -8.56 12.47
N GLU A 136 -5.02 -9.78 12.83
CA GLU A 136 -4.48 -10.09 14.16
C GLU A 136 -3.25 -9.25 14.51
N ALA A 137 -2.37 -8.98 13.53
CA ALA A 137 -1.22 -8.13 13.74
C ALA A 137 -1.62 -6.68 14.12
N VAL A 138 -2.67 -6.13 13.51
CA VAL A 138 -3.19 -4.81 13.86
C VAL A 138 -3.83 -4.82 15.25
N LEU A 139 -4.65 -5.82 15.55
CA LEU A 139 -5.31 -5.96 16.87
C LEU A 139 -4.28 -6.05 18.00
N ARG A 140 -3.22 -6.84 17.81
CA ARG A 140 -2.12 -6.95 18.77
C ARG A 140 -1.41 -5.62 19.04
N LEU A 141 -1.15 -4.82 18.00
CA LEU A 141 -0.55 -3.48 18.16
C LEU A 141 -1.40 -2.54 19.02
N LEU A 142 -2.70 -2.77 19.07
CA LEU A 142 -3.65 -1.99 19.86
C LEU A 142 -3.95 -2.60 21.23
N GLY A 143 -3.29 -3.70 21.59
CA GLY A 143 -3.58 -4.42 22.85
C GLY A 143 -4.93 -5.14 22.84
N LEU A 144 -5.56 -5.29 21.66
CA LEU A 144 -6.82 -6.02 21.52
C LEU A 144 -6.53 -7.48 21.17
N GLN A 145 -7.12 -8.39 21.93
CA GLN A 145 -7.10 -9.82 21.61
C GLN A 145 -8.24 -10.13 20.63
N SER A 146 -7.96 -10.99 19.65
CA SER A 146 -8.96 -11.51 18.69
C SER A 146 -9.70 -12.69 19.27
#